data_2b3e5c0f49ef3b0f9af683bfb7b102d1
#
_entry.id   2b3e5c0f49ef3b0f9af683bfb7b102d1
#
_cell.length_a   1.000
_cell.length_b   1.000
_cell.length_c   1.000
_cell.angle_alpha   90.00
_cell.angle_beta   90.00
_cell.angle_gamma   90.00
#
_symmetry.space_group_name_H-M   'P 1'
#
loop_
_entity.id
_entity.type
_entity.pdbx_description
1 polymer ?
#
loop_
_entity_poly.entity_id
_entity_poly.type
_entity_poly.pdbx_seq_one_letter_code
_entity_poly.pdbx_strand_id
1 'polypeptide(L)'
;MIKNILLIIVLLFSITAEAQYGSRYGSQYNNRRQSMQPRQPRAAQQPRAPKIDVEKAVGLIFYNIEKTIKKIGVKKSSDAFLKLTSAFNLFNKELKQIKRINTFLFTEGKSKMEAAQRESMKSRDFSPLQKANKEVTESFKPIIKVIEDKEKKLEVTLKEILSTKQLKKWGKYKTSLKKK
;
A
#
# COMPACT_ATOMS: atom_id res chain seq x y z
N MET A 1 -13.01 17.60 7.16
CA MET A 1 -11.86 16.97 6.45
C MET A 1 -11.11 15.95 7.31
N ILE A 2 -10.90 16.16 8.60
CA ILE A 2 -10.21 15.21 9.51
C ILE A 2 -10.92 13.87 9.62
N LYS A 3 -12.27 13.82 9.58
CA LYS A 3 -13.06 12.57 9.61
C LYS A 3 -12.74 11.60 8.45
N ASN A 4 -12.42 12.13 7.26
CA ASN A 4 -12.14 11.29 6.09
C ASN A 4 -10.73 10.68 6.12
N ILE A 5 -9.76 11.34 6.79
CA ILE A 5 -8.41 10.82 6.96
C ILE A 5 -8.41 9.66 7.95
N LEU A 6 -9.18 9.77 9.02
CA LEU A 6 -9.33 8.70 10.02
C LEU A 6 -10.02 7.47 9.43
N LEU A 7 -10.99 7.66 8.52
CA LEU A 7 -11.71 6.58 7.84
C LEU A 7 -10.82 5.82 6.85
N ILE A 8 -9.87 6.52 6.20
CA ILE A 8 -8.89 5.89 5.29
C ILE A 8 -7.90 5.01 6.06
N ILE A 9 -7.50 5.43 7.26
CA ILE A 9 -6.57 4.66 8.11
C ILE A 9 -7.27 3.43 8.70
N VAL A 10 -8.53 3.55 9.11
CA VAL A 10 -9.34 2.43 9.62
C VAL A 10 -9.65 1.40 8.53
N LEU A 11 -9.91 1.83 7.28
CA LEU A 11 -10.14 0.92 6.14
C LEU A 11 -8.90 0.11 5.73
N LEU A 12 -7.69 0.58 6.04
CA LEU A 12 -6.46 -0.17 5.78
C LEU A 12 -6.24 -1.34 6.74
N PHE A 13 -6.96 -1.38 7.86
CA PHE A 13 -6.86 -2.43 8.88
C PHE A 13 -8.06 -3.38 8.95
N SER A 14 -9.03 -3.26 8.04
CA SER A 14 -10.09 -4.28 7.88
C SER A 14 -9.49 -5.53 7.23
N ILE A 15 -8.65 -6.25 7.99
CA ILE A 15 -8.20 -7.59 7.62
C ILE A 15 -9.42 -8.49 7.83
N THR A 16 -10.12 -8.81 6.77
CA THR A 16 -11.03 -9.95 6.74
C THR A 16 -10.18 -11.19 6.99
N ALA A 17 -10.32 -11.75 8.18
CA ALA A 17 -9.86 -13.09 8.48
C ALA A 17 -10.75 -14.08 7.72
N GLU A 18 -10.45 -14.30 6.43
CA GLU A 18 -10.99 -15.45 5.72
C GLU A 18 -10.29 -16.70 6.25
N ALA A 19 -10.98 -17.36 7.20
CA ALA A 19 -10.67 -18.70 7.60
C ALA A 19 -10.85 -19.61 6.38
N GLN A 20 -9.74 -20.01 5.76
CA GLN A 20 -9.75 -21.08 4.76
C GLN A 20 -10.13 -22.40 5.43
N TYR A 21 -11.39 -22.73 5.32
CA TYR A 21 -11.90 -24.07 5.57
C TYR A 21 -11.37 -24.99 4.46
N GLY A 22 -10.28 -25.69 4.76
CA GLY A 22 -9.70 -26.68 3.88
C GLY A 22 -10.60 -27.89 3.74
N SER A 23 -11.24 -28.01 2.60
CA SER A 23 -11.99 -29.19 2.19
C SER A 23 -11.06 -30.40 2.00
N ARG A 24 -11.22 -31.39 2.88
CA ARG A 24 -10.71 -32.75 2.70
C ARG A 24 -11.69 -33.52 1.82
N TYR A 25 -11.28 -33.91 0.64
CA TYR A 25 -11.77 -35.14 -0.01
C TYR A 25 -10.69 -35.72 -0.92
N GLY A 26 -10.18 -36.79 -0.59
CA GLY A 26 -9.96 -38.14 -1.02
C GLY A 26 -9.40 -38.36 -2.41
N SER A 27 -8.36 -39.19 -2.49
CA SER A 27 -8.23 -40.36 -3.36
C SER A 27 -6.86 -41.01 -3.12
N GLN A 28 -6.78 -42.07 -2.53
CA GLN A 28 -6.70 -43.48 -2.73
C GLN A 28 -5.65 -43.97 -3.77
N TYR A 29 -4.74 -44.81 -3.23
CA TYR A 29 -3.87 -45.83 -3.85
C TYR A 29 -2.81 -45.41 -4.90
N ASN A 30 -1.55 -45.44 -4.51
CA ASN A 30 -0.63 -46.42 -5.06
C ASN A 30 0.61 -46.68 -4.23
N ASN A 31 0.84 -47.94 -4.00
CA ASN A 31 1.86 -48.62 -3.26
C ASN A 31 3.23 -48.50 -3.98
N ARG A 32 4.28 -48.02 -3.32
CA ARG A 32 5.65 -48.55 -3.49
C ARG A 32 6.57 -48.11 -2.32
N ARG A 33 7.09 -49.13 -1.69
CA ARG A 33 8.16 -49.12 -0.67
C ARG A 33 9.34 -48.28 -1.17
N GLN A 34 9.71 -47.25 -0.45
CA GLN A 34 11.10 -46.78 -0.40
C GLN A 34 11.36 -45.99 0.91
N SER A 35 12.36 -46.53 1.63
CA SER A 35 13.21 -45.88 2.68
C SER A 35 12.53 -44.97 3.69
N MET A 36 12.40 -45.48 4.91
CA MET A 36 12.15 -44.75 6.14
C MET A 36 13.33 -43.80 6.43
N GLN A 37 13.23 -42.57 5.97
CA GLN A 37 13.87 -41.45 6.65
C GLN A 37 12.81 -40.79 7.54
N PRO A 38 13.09 -40.58 8.85
CA PRO A 38 12.17 -39.85 9.69
C PRO A 38 12.05 -38.42 9.13
N ARG A 39 10.92 -38.12 8.50
CA ARG A 39 10.59 -36.73 8.10
C ARG A 39 10.50 -35.93 9.38
N GLN A 40 11.51 -35.09 9.64
CA GLN A 40 11.38 -34.03 10.64
C GLN A 40 10.06 -33.32 10.41
N PRO A 41 9.22 -33.12 11.46
CA PRO A 41 7.99 -32.36 11.32
C PRO A 41 8.38 -31.00 10.76
N ARG A 42 7.91 -30.68 9.55
CA ARG A 42 8.02 -29.30 9.04
C ARG A 42 7.32 -28.44 10.09
N ALA A 43 8.13 -27.69 10.84
CA ALA A 43 7.58 -26.68 11.74
C ALA A 43 6.52 -25.92 10.96
N ALA A 44 5.28 -25.97 11.44
CA ALA A 44 4.15 -25.29 10.81
C ALA A 44 4.60 -23.84 10.60
N GLN A 45 4.72 -23.42 9.33
CA GLN A 45 5.11 -22.05 9.03
C GLN A 45 4.04 -21.16 9.65
N GLN A 46 4.39 -20.51 10.74
CA GLN A 46 3.50 -19.52 11.34
C GLN A 46 3.07 -18.54 10.25
N PRO A 47 1.79 -18.19 10.16
CA PRO A 47 1.30 -17.22 9.20
C PRO A 47 2.17 -15.97 9.29
N ARG A 48 2.82 -15.61 8.20
CA ARG A 48 3.65 -14.40 8.19
C ARG A 48 2.74 -13.20 8.43
N ALA A 49 3.06 -12.41 9.44
CA ALA A 49 2.36 -11.18 9.69
C ALA A 49 2.31 -10.30 8.42
N PRO A 50 1.18 -9.65 8.13
CA PRO A 50 1.09 -8.75 6.99
C PRO A 50 2.17 -7.66 7.10
N LYS A 51 2.85 -7.38 5.99
CA LYS A 51 3.90 -6.35 5.95
C LYS A 51 3.26 -4.97 6.12
N ILE A 52 3.76 -4.22 7.08
CA ILE A 52 3.34 -2.84 7.30
C ILE A 52 4.08 -1.95 6.29
N ASP A 53 3.32 -1.24 5.46
CA ASP A 53 3.83 -0.27 4.49
C ASP A 53 3.48 1.15 4.94
N VAL A 54 4.36 1.73 5.77
CA VAL A 54 4.21 3.08 6.31
C VAL A 54 4.19 4.12 5.18
N GLU A 55 4.98 3.93 4.12
CA GLU A 55 5.05 4.85 2.98
C GLU A 55 3.68 4.99 2.33
N LYS A 56 3.05 3.86 2.07
CA LYS A 56 1.71 3.83 1.48
C LYS A 56 0.64 4.36 2.44
N ALA A 57 0.75 4.05 3.72
CA ALA A 57 -0.19 4.52 4.74
C ALA A 57 -0.22 6.05 4.84
N VAL A 58 0.92 6.72 4.64
CA VAL A 58 1.01 8.20 4.62
C VAL A 58 0.73 8.81 3.24
N GLY A 59 0.34 8.02 2.24
CA GLY A 59 0.00 8.50 0.90
C GLY A 59 1.18 8.65 -0.06
N LEU A 60 2.36 8.13 0.27
CA LEU A 60 3.54 8.16 -0.60
C LEU A 60 3.41 7.11 -1.71
N ILE A 61 2.59 7.40 -2.72
CA ILE A 61 2.27 6.48 -3.82
C ILE A 61 2.94 6.95 -5.10
N PHE A 62 3.91 6.17 -5.60
CA PHE A 62 4.55 6.41 -6.89
C PHE A 62 3.72 5.87 -8.05
N TYR A 63 3.51 6.68 -9.07
CA TYR A 63 2.78 6.27 -10.26
C TYR A 63 3.70 5.60 -11.27
N ASN A 64 3.36 4.39 -11.70
CA ASN A 64 3.97 3.82 -12.92
C ASN A 64 3.36 4.55 -14.13
N ILE A 65 4.17 5.37 -14.79
CA ILE A 65 3.72 6.34 -15.79
C ILE A 65 3.03 5.66 -16.96
N GLU A 66 3.65 4.67 -17.56
CA GLU A 66 3.09 3.97 -18.73
C GLU A 66 1.75 3.29 -18.39
N LYS A 67 1.72 2.56 -17.25
CA LYS A 67 0.51 1.91 -16.78
C LYS A 67 -0.58 2.92 -16.45
N THR A 68 -0.22 4.05 -15.84
CA THR A 68 -1.15 5.12 -15.47
C THR A 68 -1.77 5.73 -16.70
N ILE A 69 -0.96 6.16 -17.69
CA ILE A 69 -1.42 6.77 -18.94
C ILE A 69 -2.28 5.79 -19.74
N LYS A 70 -1.91 4.50 -19.80
CA LYS A 70 -2.72 3.45 -20.42
C LYS A 70 -4.09 3.29 -19.74
N LYS A 71 -4.14 3.33 -18.39
CA LYS A 71 -5.41 3.24 -17.63
C LYS A 71 -6.30 4.46 -17.81
N ILE A 72 -5.75 5.65 -17.98
CA ILE A 72 -6.46 6.86 -18.30
C ILE A 72 -7.02 6.82 -19.75
N GLY A 73 -6.35 6.10 -20.64
CA GLY A 73 -6.75 5.94 -22.03
C GLY A 73 -6.27 7.09 -22.91
N VAL A 74 -5.06 7.57 -22.70
CA VAL A 74 -4.40 8.57 -23.56
C VAL A 74 -3.51 7.83 -24.58
N LYS A 75 -3.62 8.24 -25.87
CA LYS A 75 -2.82 7.67 -26.95
C LYS A 75 -1.37 8.15 -26.87
N LYS A 76 -0.40 7.24 -27.12
CA LYS A 76 1.05 7.56 -27.09
C LYS A 76 1.45 8.64 -28.10
N SER A 77 0.73 8.77 -29.20
CA SER A 77 0.98 9.74 -30.29
C SER A 77 0.40 11.14 -30.04
N SER A 78 -0.22 11.39 -28.87
CA SER A 78 -0.85 12.68 -28.58
C SER A 78 0.06 13.58 -27.74
N ASP A 79 -0.05 14.90 -27.94
CA ASP A 79 0.66 15.90 -27.11
C ASP A 79 0.34 15.74 -25.62
N ALA A 80 -0.89 15.32 -25.31
CA ALA A 80 -1.30 15.00 -23.94
C ALA A 80 -0.44 13.90 -23.30
N PHE A 81 0.08 12.94 -24.08
CA PHE A 81 0.97 11.89 -23.57
C PHE A 81 2.28 12.48 -23.03
N LEU A 82 2.92 13.40 -23.77
CA LEU A 82 4.17 14.04 -23.34
C LEU A 82 3.95 14.89 -22.09
N LYS A 83 2.88 15.70 -22.09
CA LYS A 83 2.51 16.54 -20.94
C LYS A 83 2.25 15.72 -19.68
N LEU A 84 1.50 14.61 -19.80
CA LEU A 84 1.22 13.70 -18.71
C LEU A 84 2.49 13.00 -18.21
N THR A 85 3.36 12.55 -19.11
CA THR A 85 4.64 11.94 -18.77
C THR A 85 5.48 12.89 -17.94
N SER A 86 5.57 14.15 -18.34
CA SER A 86 6.29 15.18 -17.61
C SER A 86 5.68 15.46 -16.24
N ALA A 87 4.34 15.59 -16.17
CA ALA A 87 3.63 15.84 -14.90
C ALA A 87 3.82 14.70 -13.89
N PHE A 88 3.68 13.44 -14.32
CA PHE A 88 3.90 12.29 -13.44
C PHE A 88 5.37 12.09 -13.06
N ASN A 89 6.31 12.39 -13.96
CA ASN A 89 7.74 12.36 -13.66
C ASN A 89 8.09 13.38 -12.58
N LEU A 90 7.61 14.62 -12.73
CA LEU A 90 7.82 15.68 -11.76
C LEU A 90 7.25 15.28 -10.38
N PHE A 91 6.00 14.81 -10.35
CA PHE A 91 5.36 14.36 -9.14
C PHE A 91 6.13 13.23 -8.46
N ASN A 92 6.51 12.18 -9.20
CA ASN A 92 7.31 11.07 -8.66
C ASN A 92 8.68 11.54 -8.15
N LYS A 93 9.33 12.50 -8.82
CA LYS A 93 10.61 13.11 -8.38
C LYS A 93 10.43 13.84 -7.05
N GLU A 94 9.39 14.64 -6.93
CA GLU A 94 9.07 15.34 -5.68
C GLU A 94 8.79 14.37 -4.52
N LEU A 95 8.02 13.30 -4.75
CA LEU A 95 7.79 12.27 -3.74
C LEU A 95 9.09 11.54 -3.34
N LYS A 96 9.97 11.23 -4.30
CA LYS A 96 11.29 10.65 -3.99
C LYS A 96 12.11 11.57 -3.11
N GLN A 97 12.05 12.88 -3.36
CA GLN A 97 12.75 13.86 -2.53
C GLN A 97 12.17 13.93 -1.12
N ILE A 98 10.85 13.95 -0.97
CA ILE A 98 10.18 13.89 0.34
C ILE A 98 10.62 12.65 1.11
N LYS A 99 10.61 11.47 0.47
CA LYS A 99 11.08 10.23 1.08
C LYS A 99 12.55 10.34 1.51
N ARG A 100 13.44 10.84 0.65
CA ARG A 100 14.87 10.97 0.93
C ARG A 100 15.16 11.88 2.13
N ILE A 101 14.51 13.04 2.19
CA ILE A 101 14.68 14.00 3.29
C ILE A 101 14.18 13.41 4.63
N ASN A 102 13.13 12.60 4.59
CA ASN A 102 12.48 12.04 5.77
C ASN A 102 12.81 10.56 5.99
N THR A 103 13.92 10.04 5.42
CA THR A 103 14.30 8.62 5.50
C THR A 103 14.33 8.10 6.92
N PHE A 104 14.90 8.88 7.85
CA PHE A 104 14.96 8.52 9.27
C PHE A 104 13.57 8.28 9.84
N LEU A 105 12.64 9.23 9.63
CA LEU A 105 11.27 9.12 10.15
C LEU A 105 10.52 7.92 9.56
N PHE A 106 10.70 7.62 8.26
CA PHE A 106 10.12 6.43 7.65
C PHE A 106 10.68 5.13 8.25
N THR A 107 11.98 5.08 8.51
CA THR A 107 12.64 3.93 9.12
C THR A 107 12.18 3.72 10.56
N GLU A 108 12.14 4.79 11.35
CA GLU A 108 11.65 4.76 12.73
C GLU A 108 10.18 4.34 12.81
N GLY A 109 9.32 4.98 12.01
CA GLY A 109 7.88 4.65 11.96
C GLY A 109 7.65 3.18 11.60
N LYS A 110 8.39 2.65 10.61
CA LYS A 110 8.33 1.25 10.23
C LYS A 110 8.78 0.33 11.37
N SER A 111 9.91 0.61 11.99
CA SER A 111 10.45 -0.18 13.10
C SER A 111 9.48 -0.21 14.29
N LYS A 112 8.89 0.93 14.64
CA LYS A 112 7.92 1.07 15.72
C LYS A 112 6.65 0.25 15.44
N MET A 113 6.11 0.34 14.23
CA MET A 113 4.94 -0.42 13.83
C MET A 113 5.20 -1.93 13.80
N GLU A 114 6.36 -2.37 13.29
CA GLU A 114 6.74 -3.78 13.27
C GLU A 114 6.97 -4.34 14.68
N ALA A 115 7.55 -3.55 15.60
CA ALA A 115 7.71 -3.94 17.00
C ALA A 115 6.35 -4.12 17.70
N ALA A 116 5.46 -3.13 17.56
CA ALA A 116 4.11 -3.18 18.12
C ALA A 116 3.28 -4.33 17.52
N GLN A 117 3.44 -4.62 16.23
CA GLN A 117 2.78 -5.76 15.60
C GLN A 117 3.24 -7.09 16.19
N ARG A 118 4.58 -7.27 16.38
CA ARG A 118 5.13 -8.48 17.01
C ARG A 118 4.63 -8.67 18.44
N GLU A 119 4.59 -7.59 19.21
CA GLU A 119 4.07 -7.60 20.57
C GLU A 119 2.58 -7.99 20.61
N SER A 120 1.77 -7.32 19.79
CA SER A 120 0.33 -7.60 19.69
C SER A 120 0.02 -9.05 19.26
N MET A 121 0.84 -9.61 18.36
CA MET A 121 0.68 -11.01 17.95
C MET A 121 1.05 -12.01 19.05
N LYS A 122 2.02 -11.68 19.92
CA LYS A 122 2.43 -12.52 21.04
C LYS A 122 1.41 -12.48 22.18
N SER A 123 0.99 -11.29 22.56
CA SER A 123 0.08 -11.07 23.70
C SER A 123 -1.40 -11.27 23.33
N ARG A 124 -1.74 -11.27 22.06
CA ARG A 124 -3.13 -11.16 21.53
C ARG A 124 -3.84 -9.87 21.98
N ASP A 125 -3.08 -8.89 22.44
CA ASP A 125 -3.56 -7.55 22.76
C ASP A 125 -3.14 -6.58 21.64
N PHE A 126 -4.11 -5.90 21.04
CA PHE A 126 -3.86 -4.96 19.93
C PHE A 126 -3.65 -3.51 20.39
N SER A 127 -3.70 -3.25 21.70
CA SER A 127 -3.46 -1.91 22.26
C SER A 127 -2.09 -1.33 21.90
N PRO A 128 -0.98 -2.11 21.93
CA PRO A 128 0.34 -1.61 21.50
C PRO A 128 0.34 -1.17 20.04
N LEU A 129 -0.32 -1.92 19.15
CA LEU A 129 -0.40 -1.59 17.72
C LEU A 129 -1.24 -0.33 17.48
N GLN A 130 -2.35 -0.15 18.20
CA GLN A 130 -3.17 1.06 18.11
C GLN A 130 -2.40 2.29 18.59
N LYS A 131 -1.67 2.18 19.71
CA LYS A 131 -0.82 3.25 20.24
C LYS A 131 0.28 3.63 19.25
N ALA A 132 1.02 2.66 18.74
CA ALA A 132 2.06 2.89 17.74
C ALA A 132 1.51 3.55 16.47
N ASN A 133 0.34 3.10 15.99
CA ASN A 133 -0.31 3.68 14.82
C ASN A 133 -0.66 5.16 15.05
N LYS A 134 -1.21 5.50 16.21
CA LYS A 134 -1.53 6.89 16.58
C LYS A 134 -0.27 7.75 16.60
N GLU A 135 0.79 7.30 17.27
CA GLU A 135 2.05 8.03 17.40
C GLU A 135 2.73 8.23 16.04
N VAL A 136 2.79 7.19 15.22
CA VAL A 136 3.32 7.26 13.84
C VAL A 136 2.49 8.23 13.00
N THR A 137 1.16 8.14 13.06
CA THR A 137 0.28 9.06 12.32
C THR A 137 0.52 10.52 12.71
N GLU A 138 0.65 10.79 14.01
CA GLU A 138 0.92 12.16 14.50
C GLU A 138 2.27 12.69 13.98
N SER A 139 3.34 11.86 14.05
CA SER A 139 4.67 12.26 13.58
C SER A 139 4.72 12.49 12.07
N PHE A 140 3.86 11.84 11.29
CA PHE A 140 3.78 12.01 9.83
C PHE A 140 2.83 13.11 9.34
N LYS A 141 2.05 13.73 10.21
CA LYS A 141 1.10 14.80 9.82
C LYS A 141 1.71 15.89 8.92
N PRO A 142 2.91 16.44 9.22
CA PRO A 142 3.50 17.45 8.35
C PRO A 142 3.81 16.92 6.95
N ILE A 143 4.31 15.68 6.87
CA ILE A 143 4.67 15.05 5.59
C ILE A 143 3.41 14.74 4.77
N ILE A 144 2.35 14.22 5.41
CA ILE A 144 1.05 13.96 4.78
C ILE A 144 0.52 15.25 4.14
N LYS A 145 0.58 16.37 4.84
CA LYS A 145 0.15 17.67 4.30
C LYS A 145 0.94 18.07 3.05
N VAL A 146 2.25 17.91 3.09
CA VAL A 146 3.11 18.19 1.91
C VAL A 146 2.75 17.28 0.74
N ILE A 147 2.54 15.98 0.96
CA ILE A 147 2.14 15.03 -0.09
C ILE A 147 0.77 15.42 -0.66
N GLU A 148 -0.20 15.77 0.18
CA GLU A 148 -1.54 16.21 -0.27
C GLU A 148 -1.45 17.48 -1.12
N ASP A 149 -0.60 18.43 -0.79
CA ASP A 149 -0.42 19.65 -1.58
C ASP A 149 0.24 19.34 -2.94
N LYS A 150 1.17 18.38 -3.00
CA LYS A 150 1.71 17.90 -4.28
C LYS A 150 0.66 17.15 -5.11
N GLU A 151 -0.18 16.31 -4.49
CA GLU A 151 -1.31 15.66 -5.17
C GLU A 151 -2.29 16.70 -5.75
N LYS A 152 -2.64 17.76 -5.00
CA LYS A 152 -3.52 18.84 -5.49
C LYS A 152 -2.92 19.52 -6.71
N LYS A 153 -1.61 19.85 -6.68
CA LYS A 153 -0.92 20.45 -7.84
C LYS A 153 -0.98 19.53 -9.06
N LEU A 154 -0.69 18.24 -8.88
CA LEU A 154 -0.84 17.26 -9.96
C LEU A 154 -2.28 17.22 -10.49
N GLU A 155 -3.31 17.23 -9.63
CA GLU A 155 -4.70 17.21 -10.05
C GLU A 155 -5.10 18.44 -10.86
N VAL A 156 -4.60 19.63 -10.52
CA VAL A 156 -4.80 20.86 -11.31
C VAL A 156 -4.22 20.67 -12.72
N THR A 157 -2.95 20.26 -12.82
CA THR A 157 -2.29 20.00 -14.10
C THR A 157 -3.03 18.93 -14.91
N LEU A 158 -3.52 17.86 -14.29
CA LEU A 158 -4.28 16.82 -14.98
C LEU A 158 -5.64 17.32 -15.50
N LYS A 159 -6.30 18.25 -14.81
CA LYS A 159 -7.56 18.86 -15.27
C LYS A 159 -7.37 19.71 -16.53
N GLU A 160 -6.21 20.32 -16.69
CA GLU A 160 -5.88 21.10 -17.90
C GLU A 160 -5.57 20.22 -19.12
N ILE A 161 -5.08 19.00 -18.90
CA ILE A 161 -4.62 18.10 -19.98
C ILE A 161 -5.71 17.10 -20.38
N LEU A 162 -6.50 16.62 -19.42
CA LEU A 162 -7.40 15.49 -19.57
C LEU A 162 -8.85 15.92 -19.84
N SER A 163 -9.53 15.20 -20.74
CA SER A 163 -10.97 15.33 -20.91
C SER A 163 -11.72 14.80 -19.68
N THR A 164 -12.98 15.21 -19.52
CA THR A 164 -13.88 14.76 -18.43
C THR A 164 -13.96 13.23 -18.31
N LYS A 165 -14.00 12.53 -19.46
CA LYS A 165 -14.01 11.05 -19.49
C LYS A 165 -12.71 10.45 -18.97
N GLN A 166 -11.58 11.05 -19.31
CA GLN A 166 -10.25 10.63 -18.84
C GLN A 166 -10.04 10.94 -17.36
N LEU A 167 -10.51 12.08 -16.86
CA LEU A 167 -10.49 12.42 -15.43
C LEU A 167 -11.30 11.42 -14.59
N LYS A 168 -12.45 10.96 -15.06
CA LYS A 168 -13.22 9.89 -14.39
C LYS A 168 -12.41 8.59 -14.30
N LYS A 169 -11.69 8.22 -15.38
CA LYS A 169 -10.81 7.02 -15.36
C LYS A 169 -9.64 7.21 -14.40
N TRP A 170 -9.03 8.38 -14.39
CA TRP A 170 -7.98 8.73 -13.44
C TRP A 170 -8.45 8.58 -11.98
N GLY A 171 -9.60 9.16 -11.63
CA GLY A 171 -10.17 9.05 -10.29
C GLY A 171 -10.37 7.60 -9.85
N LYS A 172 -10.95 6.75 -10.73
CA LYS A 172 -11.11 5.31 -10.46
C LYS A 172 -9.77 4.61 -10.26
N TYR A 173 -8.77 4.90 -11.09
CA TYR A 173 -7.45 4.31 -10.99
C TYR A 173 -6.74 4.74 -9.69
N LYS A 174 -6.75 6.04 -9.37
CA LYS A 174 -6.20 6.58 -8.12
C LYS A 174 -6.81 5.89 -6.88
N THR A 175 -8.13 5.76 -6.84
CA THR A 175 -8.83 5.06 -5.76
C THR A 175 -8.41 3.60 -5.65
N SER A 176 -8.21 2.91 -6.77
CA SER A 176 -7.76 1.51 -6.79
C SER A 176 -6.35 1.30 -6.23
N LEU A 177 -5.47 2.31 -6.35
CA LEU A 177 -4.12 2.27 -5.79
C LEU A 177 -4.12 2.46 -4.27
N LYS A 178 -5.05 3.26 -3.75
CA LYS A 178 -5.18 3.49 -2.29
C LYS A 178 -5.80 2.28 -1.57
N LYS A 179 -6.57 1.44 -2.27
CA LYS A 179 -7.22 0.24 -1.69
C LYS A 179 -6.33 -1.00 -1.65
N LYS A 180 -5.27 -1.06 -2.44
CA LYS A 180 -4.31 -2.18 -2.46
C LYS A 180 -3.20 -1.99 -1.42
#